data_47e245f5d91d3fd38a263a7251751f6a
#
_entry.id   47e245f5d91d3fd38a263a7251751f6a
#
_cell.length_a   1.000
_cell.length_b   1.000
_cell.length_c   1.000
_cell.angle_alpha   90.00
_cell.angle_beta   90.00
_cell.angle_gamma   90.00
#
_symmetry.space_group_name_H-M   'P 1'
#
loop_
_entity.id
_entity.type
_entity.pdbx_description
1 polymer ?
#
loop_
_entity_poly.entity_id
_entity_poly.type
_entity_poly.pdbx_seq_one_letter_code
_entity_poly.pdbx_strand_id
1 'polypeptide(L)'
;MKNIKPIILTLALATAGICASAQSRSSYFLDNYVYGYRLNPAIMSERSFFSLPVVGNVQADIQSGIGVSTLLYPAPDGNGLVTGFNSSVSSEEFLSKIKDANAIGLTADFNFISLGFRKERSMTNIELNFRTTTDAALPGDLFRLLKEGSKASAYDLSNTKINVRSYLELAFGKSHMNVEHTFTFGYRVKLLAGLAGADVLMNDTQATVNGEQL
;
A
#
# COMPACT_ATOMS: atom_id res chain seq x y z
N MET A 1 11.17 31.69 -6.42
CA MET A 1 10.01 31.01 -5.80
C MET A 1 9.22 30.12 -6.79
N LYS A 2 9.93 29.47 -7.73
CA LYS A 2 9.28 28.68 -8.79
C LYS A 2 9.45 27.20 -8.50
N ASN A 3 8.71 26.44 -7.90
CA ASN A 3 8.63 24.95 -7.81
C ASN A 3 8.30 24.39 -6.41
N ILE A 4 7.77 25.21 -5.50
CA ILE A 4 7.36 24.70 -4.18
C ILE A 4 6.00 23.96 -4.27
N LYS A 5 5.14 24.40 -5.19
CA LYS A 5 3.79 23.81 -5.35
C LYS A 5 3.77 22.32 -5.71
N PRO A 6 4.57 21.80 -6.69
CA PRO A 6 4.59 20.37 -6.96
C PRO A 6 5.20 19.56 -5.81
N ILE A 7 6.18 20.09 -5.10
CA ILE A 7 6.81 19.41 -3.96
C ILE A 7 5.83 19.30 -2.80
N ILE A 8 5.06 20.33 -2.49
CA ILE A 8 4.03 20.33 -1.47
C ILE A 8 2.91 19.35 -1.85
N LEU A 9 2.50 19.30 -3.13
CA LEU A 9 1.48 18.38 -3.59
C LEU A 9 1.96 16.92 -3.52
N THR A 10 3.21 16.65 -3.88
CA THR A 10 3.79 15.30 -3.79
C THR A 10 3.94 14.87 -2.33
N LEU A 11 4.33 15.77 -1.45
CA LEU A 11 4.46 15.50 -0.02
C LEU A 11 3.09 15.31 0.63
N ALA A 12 2.07 16.09 0.24
CA ALA A 12 0.70 15.93 0.70
C ALA A 12 0.07 14.60 0.23
N LEU A 13 0.36 14.17 -1.00
CA LEU A 13 -0.05 12.85 -1.50
C LEU A 13 0.68 11.71 -0.77
N ALA A 14 1.97 11.87 -0.48
CA ALA A 14 2.74 10.86 0.27
C ALA A 14 2.25 10.74 1.71
N THR A 15 1.95 11.86 2.38
CA THR A 15 1.40 11.85 3.75
C THR A 15 -0.04 11.31 3.80
N ALA A 16 -0.86 11.60 2.79
CA ALA A 16 -2.20 11.03 2.66
C ALA A 16 -2.17 9.49 2.50
N GLY A 17 -1.19 8.94 1.77
CA GLY A 17 -0.98 7.51 1.63
C GLY A 17 -0.60 6.82 2.95
N ILE A 18 0.25 7.44 3.76
CA ILE A 18 0.65 6.90 5.08
C ILE A 18 -0.54 6.90 6.06
N CYS A 19 -1.39 7.91 6.01
CA CYS A 19 -2.60 7.97 6.81
C CYS A 19 -3.66 6.93 6.38
N ALA A 20 -3.69 6.54 5.10
CA ALA A 20 -4.66 5.57 4.59
C ALA A 20 -4.45 4.15 5.15
N SER A 21 -3.20 3.71 5.33
CA SER A 21 -2.88 2.41 5.96
C SER A 21 -3.31 2.32 7.42
N ALA A 22 -3.15 3.41 8.18
CA ALA A 22 -3.62 3.51 9.55
C ALA A 22 -5.16 3.57 9.61
N GLN A 23 -5.80 4.20 8.62
CA GLN A 23 -7.25 4.30 8.55
C GLN A 23 -7.93 2.96 8.27
N SER A 24 -7.33 2.05 7.49
CA SER A 24 -7.97 0.77 7.19
C SER A 24 -8.10 -0.14 8.42
N ARG A 25 -7.15 -0.09 9.35
CA ARG A 25 -7.22 -0.84 10.62
C ARG A 25 -7.99 -0.10 11.70
N SER A 26 -7.85 1.21 11.80
CA SER A 26 -8.59 2.04 12.76
C SER A 26 -10.06 2.20 12.39
N SER A 27 -10.42 2.08 11.11
CA SER A 27 -11.82 2.12 10.66
C SER A 27 -12.66 0.96 11.20
N TYR A 28 -12.03 -0.13 11.67
CA TYR A 28 -12.73 -1.20 12.38
C TYR A 28 -13.42 -0.73 13.66
N PHE A 29 -12.85 0.29 14.30
CA PHE A 29 -13.34 0.86 15.56
C PHE A 29 -14.21 2.12 15.36
N LEU A 30 -14.46 2.49 14.11
CA LEU A 30 -15.34 3.62 13.81
C LEU A 30 -16.80 3.15 13.84
N ASP A 31 -17.58 3.79 14.69
CA ASP A 31 -19.02 3.59 14.69
C ASP A 31 -19.62 4.06 13.36
N ASN A 32 -20.59 3.30 12.84
CA ASN A 32 -21.30 3.63 11.60
C ASN A 32 -20.48 3.71 10.32
N TYR A 33 -19.28 3.09 10.33
CA TYR A 33 -18.46 3.00 9.11
C TYR A 33 -19.17 2.13 8.06
N VAL A 34 -19.64 2.78 7.00
CA VAL A 34 -20.47 2.17 5.95
C VAL A 34 -19.79 0.95 5.32
N TYR A 35 -18.47 0.97 5.19
CA TYR A 35 -17.69 -0.13 4.59
C TYR A 35 -17.12 -1.12 5.62
N GLY A 36 -17.58 -1.08 6.87
CA GLY A 36 -17.14 -1.99 7.94
C GLY A 36 -17.27 -3.47 7.58
N TYR A 37 -18.26 -3.83 6.77
CA TYR A 37 -18.47 -5.19 6.25
C TYR A 37 -17.30 -5.72 5.38
N ARG A 38 -16.42 -4.85 4.87
CA ARG A 38 -15.20 -5.25 4.17
C ARG A 38 -14.18 -5.85 5.12
N LEU A 39 -14.12 -5.35 6.34
CA LEU A 39 -13.22 -5.79 7.41
C LEU A 39 -13.79 -7.01 8.12
N ASN A 40 -15.08 -6.99 8.41
CA ASN A 40 -15.81 -8.07 9.04
C ASN A 40 -17.23 -8.16 8.45
N PRO A 41 -17.57 -9.24 7.73
CA PRO A 41 -18.89 -9.39 7.11
C PRO A 41 -20.06 -9.32 8.08
N ALA A 42 -19.84 -9.52 9.38
CA ALA A 42 -20.87 -9.36 10.41
C ALA A 42 -21.20 -7.90 10.74
N ILE A 43 -20.33 -6.94 10.39
CA ILE A 43 -20.62 -5.52 10.57
C ILE A 43 -21.65 -5.09 9.54
N MET A 44 -22.75 -4.53 10.02
CA MET A 44 -23.85 -4.06 9.18
C MET A 44 -23.94 -2.54 9.26
N SER A 45 -24.00 -1.88 8.09
CA SER A 45 -24.36 -0.47 8.06
C SER A 45 -25.79 -0.25 8.57
N GLU A 46 -26.03 0.84 9.25
CA GLU A 46 -27.36 1.19 9.74
C GLU A 46 -28.35 1.51 8.63
N ARG A 47 -27.86 1.92 7.47
CA ARG A 47 -28.68 2.37 6.34
C ARG A 47 -28.28 1.65 5.06
N SER A 48 -29.25 1.56 4.14
CA SER A 48 -28.93 1.24 2.75
C SER A 48 -28.08 2.36 2.16
N PHE A 49 -27.16 2.01 1.28
CA PHE A 49 -26.26 2.98 0.65
C PHE A 49 -25.97 2.60 -0.80
N PHE A 50 -25.58 3.60 -1.54
CA PHE A 50 -25.06 3.51 -2.90
C PHE A 50 -23.82 4.38 -3.02
N SER A 51 -22.74 3.84 -3.58
CA SER A 51 -21.49 4.55 -3.79
C SER A 51 -21.03 4.36 -5.22
N LEU A 52 -20.60 5.45 -5.83
CA LEU A 52 -20.04 5.52 -7.19
C LEU A 52 -18.53 5.78 -7.15
N PRO A 53 -17.83 5.56 -8.27
CA PRO A 53 -16.42 5.92 -8.42
C PRO A 53 -16.17 7.40 -8.08
N VAL A 54 -14.97 7.71 -7.59
CA VAL A 54 -14.52 9.07 -7.21
C VAL A 54 -15.07 9.56 -5.86
N VAL A 55 -16.34 9.28 -5.55
CA VAL A 55 -16.94 9.57 -4.23
C VAL A 55 -16.87 8.34 -3.32
N GLY A 56 -16.55 7.18 -3.92
CA GLY A 56 -16.43 5.91 -3.25
C GLY A 56 -15.11 5.72 -2.52
N ASN A 57 -14.76 4.50 -2.29
CA ASN A 57 -13.61 4.11 -1.50
C ASN A 57 -12.40 3.86 -2.40
N VAL A 58 -11.37 4.68 -2.26
CA VAL A 58 -10.03 4.41 -2.77
C VAL A 58 -9.14 4.12 -1.58
N GLN A 59 -8.49 2.98 -1.58
CA GLN A 59 -7.61 2.55 -0.51
C GLN A 59 -6.23 2.24 -1.08
N ALA A 60 -5.20 2.73 -0.42
CA ALA A 60 -3.82 2.33 -0.67
C ALA A 60 -3.23 1.81 0.64
N ASP A 61 -2.56 0.68 0.58
CA ASP A 61 -1.88 0.06 1.71
C ASP A 61 -0.43 -0.19 1.32
N ILE A 62 0.49 0.27 2.16
CA ILE A 62 1.94 0.07 1.98
C ILE A 62 2.45 -0.72 3.18
N GLN A 63 3.01 -1.87 2.91
CA GLN A 63 3.68 -2.71 3.89
C GLN A 63 5.17 -2.71 3.58
N SER A 64 6.00 -2.41 4.56
CA SER A 64 7.44 -2.37 4.36
C SER A 64 8.17 -3.03 5.53
N GLY A 65 9.15 -3.86 5.19
CA GLY A 65 10.14 -4.36 6.13
C GLY A 65 11.19 -3.31 6.52
N ILE A 66 11.22 -2.17 5.81
CA ILE A 66 12.08 -1.02 6.07
C ILE A 66 11.29 -0.03 6.93
N GLY A 67 11.82 0.32 8.09
CA GLY A 67 11.19 1.29 8.98
C GLY A 67 11.15 2.71 8.37
N VAL A 68 10.14 3.48 8.70
CA VAL A 68 10.04 4.90 8.26
C VAL A 68 11.24 5.71 8.73
N SER A 69 11.76 5.44 9.94
CA SER A 69 12.98 6.06 10.48
C SER A 69 14.27 5.71 9.73
N THR A 70 14.24 4.69 8.86
CA THR A 70 15.34 4.36 7.94
C THR A 70 15.24 5.18 6.66
N LEU A 71 14.02 5.50 6.23
CA LEU A 71 13.78 6.21 4.98
C LEU A 71 13.74 7.73 5.13
N LEU A 72 13.36 8.24 6.32
CA LEU A 72 13.18 9.67 6.58
C LEU A 72 14.05 10.13 7.75
N TYR A 73 14.78 11.20 7.53
CA TYR A 73 15.71 11.83 8.47
C TYR A 73 15.35 13.31 8.64
N PRO A 74 15.66 13.91 9.81
CA PRO A 74 15.56 15.36 9.96
C PRO A 74 16.44 16.09 8.92
N ALA A 75 15.90 17.14 8.32
CA ALA A 75 16.67 17.98 7.42
C ALA A 75 17.78 18.74 8.19
N PRO A 76 18.97 18.94 7.62
CA PRO A 76 20.08 19.64 8.31
C PRO A 76 19.76 21.07 8.71
N ASP A 77 18.86 21.72 8.01
CA ASP A 77 18.38 23.09 8.29
C ASP A 77 17.29 23.13 9.39
N GLY A 78 16.92 21.97 9.94
CA GLY A 78 15.87 21.84 10.94
C GLY A 78 14.45 21.99 10.38
N ASN A 79 14.28 22.22 9.08
CA ASN A 79 12.98 22.44 8.45
C ASN A 79 12.52 21.23 7.62
N GLY A 80 11.87 20.28 8.28
CA GLY A 80 11.25 19.15 7.60
C GLY A 80 12.07 17.86 7.62
N LEU A 81 11.84 17.01 6.62
CA LEU A 81 12.45 15.68 6.51
C LEU A 81 13.13 15.53 5.15
N VAL A 82 14.24 14.80 5.15
CA VAL A 82 14.94 14.35 3.94
C VAL A 82 14.91 12.84 3.87
N THR A 83 15.05 12.29 2.66
CA THR A 83 15.12 10.84 2.48
C THR A 83 16.51 10.32 2.83
N GLY A 84 16.63 9.03 3.18
CA GLY A 84 17.92 8.36 3.40
C GLY A 84 18.87 8.43 2.20
N PHE A 85 18.34 8.68 1.00
CA PHE A 85 19.15 8.88 -0.22
C PHE A 85 19.74 10.29 -0.35
N ASN A 86 19.31 11.24 0.48
CA ASN A 86 19.85 12.60 0.47
C ASN A 86 21.35 12.58 0.83
N SER A 87 22.13 13.47 0.21
CA SER A 87 23.57 13.58 0.44
C SER A 87 23.95 14.00 1.87
N SER A 88 23.03 14.64 2.59
CA SER A 88 23.22 15.02 4.00
C SER A 88 23.16 13.83 4.98
N VAL A 89 22.60 12.69 4.57
CA VAL A 89 22.58 11.47 5.36
C VAL A 89 23.79 10.63 4.99
N SER A 90 24.56 10.15 5.97
CA SER A 90 25.73 9.32 5.66
C SER A 90 25.33 7.96 5.08
N SER A 91 26.14 7.43 4.16
CA SER A 91 25.92 6.09 3.59
C SER A 91 25.92 5.02 4.67
N GLU A 92 26.85 5.13 5.63
CA GLU A 92 26.99 4.18 6.72
C GLU A 92 25.73 4.16 7.60
N GLU A 93 25.22 5.33 7.99
CA GLU A 93 24.02 5.43 8.80
C GLU A 93 22.78 4.85 8.10
N PHE A 94 22.60 5.16 6.82
CA PHE A 94 21.48 4.65 6.04
C PHE A 94 21.57 3.14 5.81
N LEU A 95 22.73 2.67 5.30
CA LEU A 95 22.91 1.28 4.90
C LEU A 95 22.98 0.31 6.08
N SER A 96 23.42 0.76 7.26
CA SER A 96 23.40 -0.08 8.47
C SER A 96 21.99 -0.50 8.91
N LYS A 97 20.96 0.22 8.48
CA LYS A 97 19.55 -0.05 8.77
C LYS A 97 18.84 -0.85 7.66
N ILE A 98 19.52 -1.07 6.52
CA ILE A 98 19.01 -1.86 5.40
C ILE A 98 19.45 -3.32 5.58
N LYS A 99 18.52 -4.23 5.39
CA LYS A 99 18.77 -5.68 5.49
C LYS A 99 19.26 -6.24 4.15
N ASP A 100 19.82 -7.45 4.16
CA ASP A 100 20.19 -8.15 2.94
C ASP A 100 18.99 -8.40 2.02
N ALA A 101 17.80 -8.62 2.60
CA ALA A 101 16.54 -8.74 1.87
C ALA A 101 15.48 -7.84 2.50
N ASN A 102 14.90 -6.97 1.69
CA ASN A 102 13.90 -5.98 2.11
C ASN A 102 12.59 -6.22 1.36
N ALA A 103 11.54 -6.55 2.11
CA ALA A 103 10.22 -6.77 1.55
C ALA A 103 9.41 -5.47 1.52
N ILE A 104 8.77 -5.19 0.39
CA ILE A 104 7.85 -4.06 0.20
C ILE A 104 6.60 -4.60 -0.47
N GLY A 105 5.45 -4.36 0.15
CA GLY A 105 4.14 -4.65 -0.41
C GLY A 105 3.36 -3.36 -0.65
N LEU A 106 2.72 -3.26 -1.80
CA LEU A 106 1.81 -2.18 -2.13
C LEU A 106 0.49 -2.79 -2.59
N THR A 107 -0.60 -2.37 -1.99
CA THR A 107 -1.94 -2.70 -2.45
C THR A 107 -2.71 -1.42 -2.72
N ALA A 108 -3.34 -1.33 -3.88
CA ALA A 108 -4.26 -0.27 -4.21
C ALA A 108 -5.61 -0.86 -4.61
N ASP A 109 -6.65 -0.41 -3.94
CA ASP A 109 -8.04 -0.76 -4.19
C ASP A 109 -8.79 0.43 -4.72
N PHE A 110 -9.52 0.22 -5.80
CA PHE A 110 -10.40 1.20 -6.38
C PHE A 110 -11.81 0.63 -6.48
N ASN A 111 -12.74 1.21 -5.76
CA ASN A 111 -14.13 0.78 -5.80
C ASN A 111 -14.89 1.47 -6.92
N PHE A 112 -15.40 0.72 -7.88
CA PHE A 112 -16.22 1.26 -8.96
C PHE A 112 -17.67 1.48 -8.52
N ILE A 113 -18.22 0.52 -7.78
CA ILE A 113 -19.59 0.59 -7.31
C ILE A 113 -19.75 -0.23 -6.03
N SER A 114 -20.47 0.31 -5.09
CA SER A 114 -20.92 -0.41 -3.89
C SER A 114 -22.39 -0.16 -3.65
N LEU A 115 -23.11 -1.24 -3.44
CA LEU A 115 -24.53 -1.25 -3.09
C LEU A 115 -24.70 -1.95 -1.76
N GLY A 116 -25.42 -1.34 -0.84
CA GLY A 116 -25.80 -1.92 0.43
C GLY A 116 -27.30 -1.80 0.65
N PHE A 117 -27.97 -2.93 0.82
CA PHE A 117 -29.40 -3.00 1.05
C PHE A 117 -29.67 -3.49 2.46
N ARG A 118 -30.14 -2.59 3.31
CA ARG A 118 -30.57 -2.90 4.67
C ARG A 118 -32.06 -3.24 4.69
N LYS A 119 -32.38 -4.37 5.25
CA LYS A 119 -33.78 -4.77 5.51
C LYS A 119 -33.87 -5.33 6.93
N GLU A 120 -34.49 -4.57 7.83
CA GLU A 120 -34.62 -4.95 9.25
C GLU A 120 -33.29 -5.46 9.85
N ARG A 121 -33.19 -6.77 10.06
CA ARG A 121 -32.04 -7.46 10.68
C ARG A 121 -31.09 -8.06 9.67
N SER A 122 -31.20 -7.76 8.40
CA SER A 122 -30.34 -8.28 7.35
C SER A 122 -29.74 -7.17 6.54
N MET A 123 -28.54 -7.40 6.07
CA MET A 123 -27.88 -6.53 5.10
C MET A 123 -27.32 -7.36 3.96
N THR A 124 -27.53 -6.91 2.75
CA THR A 124 -26.91 -7.47 1.54
C THR A 124 -26.03 -6.41 0.91
N ASN A 125 -24.83 -6.76 0.52
CA ASN A 125 -23.91 -5.85 -0.18
C ASN A 125 -23.39 -6.48 -1.46
N ILE A 126 -23.22 -5.65 -2.48
CA ILE A 126 -22.64 -6.02 -3.78
C ILE A 126 -21.63 -4.96 -4.13
N GLU A 127 -20.45 -5.37 -4.58
CA GLU A 127 -19.38 -4.46 -4.94
C GLU A 127 -18.64 -4.92 -6.18
N LEU A 128 -18.19 -3.95 -6.95
CA LEU A 128 -17.23 -4.14 -8.02
C LEU A 128 -15.99 -3.28 -7.70
N ASN A 129 -14.86 -3.95 -7.53
CA ASN A 129 -13.58 -3.33 -7.20
C ASN A 129 -12.54 -3.67 -8.26
N PHE A 130 -11.63 -2.73 -8.52
CA PHE A 130 -10.35 -3.01 -9.14
C PHE A 130 -9.30 -3.04 -8.03
N ARG A 131 -8.47 -4.06 -8.04
CA ARG A 131 -7.38 -4.19 -7.09
C ARG A 131 -6.07 -4.46 -7.82
N THR A 132 -5.02 -3.77 -7.40
CA THR A 132 -3.66 -4.10 -7.79
C THR A 132 -2.80 -4.33 -6.56
N THR A 133 -1.98 -5.36 -6.62
CA THR A 133 -1.01 -5.69 -5.57
C THR A 133 0.37 -5.77 -6.19
N THR A 134 1.34 -5.24 -5.49
CA THR A 134 2.76 -5.35 -5.85
C THR A 134 3.50 -5.85 -4.63
N ASP A 135 4.16 -6.98 -4.75
CA ASP A 135 5.06 -7.52 -3.74
C ASP A 135 6.48 -7.51 -4.30
N ALA A 136 7.39 -6.86 -3.59
CA ALA A 136 8.79 -6.78 -3.97
C ALA A 136 9.69 -7.28 -2.83
N ALA A 137 10.70 -8.06 -3.18
CA ALA A 137 11.83 -8.37 -2.33
C ALA A 137 13.07 -7.79 -3.00
N LEU A 138 13.73 -6.84 -2.31
CA LEU A 138 14.83 -6.07 -2.85
C LEU A 138 16.11 -6.35 -2.05
N PRO A 139 17.25 -6.69 -2.69
CA PRO A 139 18.52 -6.91 -2.02
C PRO A 139 19.08 -5.60 -1.45
N GLY A 140 19.86 -5.71 -0.38
CA GLY A 140 20.53 -4.56 0.25
C GLY A 140 21.44 -3.80 -0.71
N ASP A 141 22.11 -4.51 -1.61
CA ASP A 141 23.00 -3.92 -2.60
C ASP A 141 22.30 -3.00 -3.60
N LEU A 142 21.00 -3.19 -3.85
CA LEU A 142 20.22 -2.23 -4.63
C LEU A 142 20.18 -0.86 -3.94
N PHE A 143 19.97 -0.85 -2.62
CA PHE A 143 19.95 0.40 -1.84
C PHE A 143 21.35 1.02 -1.76
N ARG A 144 22.39 0.19 -1.70
CA ARG A 144 23.80 0.63 -1.76
C ARG A 144 24.09 1.29 -3.11
N LEU A 145 23.73 0.66 -4.22
CA LEU A 145 23.89 1.22 -5.56
C LEU A 145 23.17 2.57 -5.68
N LEU A 146 21.93 2.67 -5.22
CA LEU A 146 21.14 3.91 -5.26
C LEU A 146 21.72 5.03 -4.37
N LYS A 147 22.35 4.67 -3.25
CA LYS A 147 22.93 5.63 -2.30
C LYS A 147 24.32 6.08 -2.68
N GLU A 148 25.17 5.16 -3.09
CA GLU A 148 26.60 5.38 -3.32
C GLU A 148 26.97 5.56 -4.80
N GLY A 149 26.05 5.18 -5.70
CA GLY A 149 26.31 5.24 -7.14
C GLY A 149 27.44 4.29 -7.55
N SER A 150 28.41 4.83 -8.29
CA SER A 150 29.52 4.07 -8.88
C SER A 150 30.71 3.80 -7.94
N LYS A 151 30.56 3.92 -6.63
CA LYS A 151 31.67 3.75 -5.69
C LYS A 151 32.20 2.31 -5.58
N ALA A 152 31.33 1.32 -5.73
CA ALA A 152 31.72 -0.09 -5.77
C ALA A 152 31.84 -0.58 -7.21
N SER A 153 32.71 -1.55 -7.45
CA SER A 153 32.94 -2.14 -8.77
C SER A 153 31.81 -3.11 -9.20
N ALA A 154 31.12 -3.69 -8.25
CA ALA A 154 29.99 -4.59 -8.49
C ALA A 154 28.97 -4.56 -7.35
N TYR A 155 27.71 -4.77 -7.70
CA TYR A 155 26.58 -4.87 -6.77
C TYR A 155 25.82 -6.16 -7.08
N ASP A 156 25.52 -6.94 -6.06
CA ASP A 156 24.73 -8.16 -6.19
C ASP A 156 23.23 -7.83 -6.16
N LEU A 157 22.59 -7.92 -7.31
CA LEU A 157 21.15 -7.74 -7.46
C LEU A 157 20.38 -9.06 -7.52
N SER A 158 21.06 -10.17 -7.24
CA SER A 158 20.45 -11.49 -7.18
C SER A 158 19.33 -11.51 -6.14
N ASN A 159 18.33 -12.38 -6.38
CA ASN A 159 17.15 -12.50 -5.54
C ASN A 159 16.22 -11.28 -5.54
N THR A 160 16.40 -10.31 -6.46
CA THR A 160 15.36 -9.31 -6.69
C THR A 160 14.10 -9.98 -7.21
N LYS A 161 13.01 -9.81 -6.51
CA LYS A 161 11.69 -10.34 -6.90
C LYS A 161 10.70 -9.21 -6.90
N ILE A 162 9.95 -9.08 -8.00
CA ILE A 162 8.84 -8.14 -8.08
C ILE A 162 7.67 -8.89 -8.71
N ASN A 163 6.56 -8.92 -8.01
CA ASN A 163 5.33 -9.54 -8.46
C ASN A 163 4.23 -8.48 -8.48
N VAL A 164 3.62 -8.28 -9.64
CA VAL A 164 2.49 -7.35 -9.81
C VAL A 164 1.29 -8.14 -10.27
N ARG A 165 0.15 -7.94 -9.63
CA ARG A 165 -1.12 -8.55 -10.01
C ARG A 165 -2.25 -7.55 -9.95
N SER A 166 -3.01 -7.49 -11.03
CA SER A 166 -4.20 -6.64 -11.13
C SER A 166 -5.41 -7.49 -11.50
N TYR A 167 -6.51 -7.27 -10.82
CA TYR A 167 -7.74 -8.02 -11.03
C TYR A 167 -8.99 -7.19 -10.71
N LEU A 168 -10.10 -7.60 -11.31
CA LEU A 168 -11.43 -7.17 -10.89
C LEU A 168 -11.95 -8.13 -9.82
N GLU A 169 -12.57 -7.58 -8.81
CA GLU A 169 -13.25 -8.31 -7.73
C GLU A 169 -14.72 -7.95 -7.76
N LEU A 170 -15.58 -8.91 -8.09
CA LEU A 170 -17.01 -8.82 -7.83
C LEU A 170 -17.30 -9.51 -6.50
N ALA A 171 -17.75 -8.75 -5.52
CA ALA A 171 -18.02 -9.25 -4.19
C ALA A 171 -19.50 -9.19 -3.85
N PHE A 172 -20.00 -10.25 -3.25
CA PHE A 172 -21.35 -10.36 -2.72
C PHE A 172 -21.27 -10.73 -1.24
N GLY A 173 -21.91 -9.97 -0.40
CA GLY A 173 -21.96 -10.22 1.04
C GLY A 173 -23.37 -10.21 1.58
N LYS A 174 -23.59 -10.99 2.61
CA LYS A 174 -24.85 -10.98 3.38
C LYS A 174 -24.54 -11.13 4.85
N SER A 175 -25.24 -10.36 5.66
CA SER A 175 -25.21 -10.45 7.11
C SER A 175 -26.62 -10.51 7.67
N HIS A 176 -26.75 -11.16 8.82
CA HIS A 176 -28.01 -11.31 9.52
C HIS A 176 -27.79 -11.23 11.02
N MET A 177 -28.63 -10.45 11.69
CA MET A 177 -28.65 -10.25 13.14
C MET A 177 -29.81 -11.03 13.76
N ASN A 178 -29.57 -11.65 14.91
CA ASN A 178 -30.62 -12.37 15.62
C ASN A 178 -31.72 -11.40 16.15
N VAL A 179 -32.83 -11.96 16.64
CA VAL A 179 -33.96 -11.19 17.14
C VAL A 179 -33.59 -10.29 18.32
N GLU A 180 -32.70 -10.79 19.17
CA GLU A 180 -32.29 -10.13 20.41
C GLU A 180 -31.20 -9.09 20.19
N HIS A 181 -30.73 -8.90 18.94
CA HIS A 181 -29.65 -7.99 18.57
C HIS A 181 -28.30 -8.24 19.28
N THR A 182 -28.10 -9.47 19.80
CA THR A 182 -26.91 -9.85 20.55
C THR A 182 -25.86 -10.53 19.70
N PHE A 183 -26.25 -11.08 18.53
CA PHE A 183 -25.36 -11.81 17.65
C PHE A 183 -25.62 -11.48 16.19
N THR A 184 -24.56 -11.24 15.44
CA THR A 184 -24.61 -11.03 13.99
C THR A 184 -23.67 -12.01 13.30
N PHE A 185 -24.20 -12.71 12.29
CA PHE A 185 -23.43 -13.56 11.40
C PHE A 185 -23.37 -12.93 10.01
N GLY A 186 -22.22 -13.01 9.36
CA GLY A 186 -22.04 -12.51 8.00
C GLY A 186 -21.07 -13.36 7.19
N TYR A 187 -21.28 -13.39 5.89
CA TYR A 187 -20.38 -14.00 4.93
C TYR A 187 -20.18 -13.11 3.71
N ARG A 188 -19.07 -13.28 3.03
CA ARG A 188 -18.73 -12.57 1.80
C ARG A 188 -18.07 -13.52 0.82
N VAL A 189 -18.60 -13.59 -0.38
CA VAL A 189 -18.04 -14.35 -1.51
C VAL A 189 -17.46 -13.37 -2.52
N LYS A 190 -16.31 -13.71 -3.08
CA LYS A 190 -15.60 -12.88 -4.03
C LYS A 190 -15.30 -13.69 -5.29
N LEU A 191 -15.63 -13.14 -6.43
CA LEU A 191 -15.23 -13.64 -7.74
C LEU A 191 -14.12 -12.74 -8.27
N LEU A 192 -13.00 -13.34 -8.62
CA LEU A 192 -11.82 -12.62 -9.08
C LEU A 192 -11.59 -12.89 -10.56
N ALA A 193 -11.44 -11.84 -11.34
CA ALA A 193 -11.06 -11.91 -12.74
C ALA A 193 -9.70 -11.22 -12.93
N GLY A 194 -8.66 -11.99 -13.23
CA GLY A 194 -7.32 -11.47 -13.48
C GLY A 194 -7.31 -10.59 -14.74
N LEU A 195 -6.70 -9.42 -14.66
CA LEU A 195 -6.54 -8.49 -15.79
C LEU A 195 -5.12 -8.46 -16.31
N ALA A 196 -4.15 -8.36 -15.40
CA ALA A 196 -2.74 -8.30 -15.73
C ALA A 196 -1.90 -8.88 -14.59
N GLY A 197 -0.75 -9.42 -14.94
CA GLY A 197 0.26 -9.88 -14.01
C GLY A 197 1.64 -9.76 -14.64
N ALA A 198 2.63 -9.43 -13.82
CA ALA A 198 4.03 -9.43 -14.20
C ALA A 198 4.86 -9.95 -13.03
N ASP A 199 5.76 -10.85 -13.35
CA ASP A 199 6.73 -11.42 -12.41
C ASP A 199 8.14 -11.09 -12.92
N VAL A 200 8.93 -10.44 -12.10
CA VAL A 200 10.36 -10.21 -12.34
C VAL A 200 11.13 -10.99 -11.30
N LEU A 201 12.05 -11.82 -11.75
CA LEU A 201 12.97 -12.58 -10.91
C LEU A 201 14.37 -12.41 -11.48
N MET A 202 15.26 -11.85 -10.71
CA MET A 202 16.69 -11.73 -11.06
C MET A 202 17.46 -12.80 -10.28
N ASN A 203 18.05 -13.74 -10.99
CA ASN A 203 18.95 -14.75 -10.46
C ASN A 203 20.35 -14.47 -10.98
N ASP A 204 21.35 -14.59 -10.12
CA ASP A 204 22.77 -14.44 -10.46
C ASP A 204 23.07 -13.15 -11.27
N THR A 205 22.42 -12.05 -10.87
CA THR A 205 22.52 -10.76 -11.56
C THR A 205 23.43 -9.84 -10.79
N GLN A 206 24.51 -9.37 -11.45
CA GLN A 206 25.42 -8.37 -10.91
C GLN A 206 25.35 -7.11 -11.77
N ALA A 207 25.24 -5.97 -11.10
CA ALA A 207 25.45 -4.68 -11.75
C ALA A 207 26.91 -4.27 -11.58
N THR A 208 27.65 -4.20 -12.68
CA THR A 208 29.03 -3.69 -12.74
C THR A 208 29.02 -2.24 -13.20
N VAL A 209 29.66 -1.38 -12.45
CA VAL A 209 29.86 0.02 -12.83
C VAL A 209 31.28 0.16 -13.36
N ASN A 210 31.42 0.20 -14.67
CA ASN A 210 32.71 0.51 -15.32
C ASN A 210 32.93 2.03 -15.22
N GLY A 211 33.86 2.44 -14.38
CA GLY A 211 34.25 3.82 -14.26
C GLY A 211 35.03 4.28 -15.48
N GLU A 212 34.37 4.55 -16.60
CA GLU A 212 34.95 5.46 -17.59
C GLU A 212 34.60 6.88 -17.14
N GLN A 213 35.65 7.58 -16.78
CA GLN A 213 35.60 9.04 -16.56
C GLN A 213 35.18 9.70 -17.87
N LEU A 214 34.09 10.46 -17.86
CA LEU A 214 33.83 11.52 -18.82
C LEU A 214 34.60 12.76 -18.41
#